data_a1fd42a0aa03203ee79cabd6d871a47c
#
_entry.id   a1fd42a0aa03203ee79cabd6d871a47c
#
_cell.length_a   1.000
_cell.length_b   1.000
_cell.length_c   1.000
_cell.angle_alpha   90.00
_cell.angle_beta   90.00
_cell.angle_gamma   90.00
#
_symmetry.space_group_name_H-M   'P 1'
#
loop_
_entity.id
_entity.type
_entity.pdbx_description
1 polymer ?
#
loop_
_entity_poly.entity_id
_entity_poly.type
_entity_poly.pdbx_seq_one_letter_code
_entity_poly.pdbx_strand_id
1 'polypeptide(L)'
;MLKKLKNVAYIDNTNLHKGCEAEGFNIDYKKFRTYLKERLAVGTAYIFIGYVPGNEERYKKFQERGYTLIFKPTLPDADGKIKGNCDAELVLQATRDYYENNFERVIVVTSDGDFGCLIQFLQEKGKLETVLSPRRVNKCSSLIKRLSPKITFLPEVQNLIKRD
;
A
#
# COMPACT_ATOMS: atom_id res chain seq x y z
N MET A 1 -29.95 1.02 -1.42
CA MET A 1 -28.77 1.84 -1.87
C MET A 1 -27.50 1.14 -1.44
N LEU A 2 -26.61 0.83 -2.38
CA LEU A 2 -25.29 0.32 -2.05
C LEU A 2 -24.48 1.42 -1.36
N LYS A 3 -23.95 1.13 -0.17
CA LYS A 3 -23.10 2.06 0.55
C LYS A 3 -21.82 2.30 -0.26
N LYS A 4 -21.57 3.53 -0.67
CA LYS A 4 -20.34 3.88 -1.39
C LYS A 4 -19.14 3.66 -0.46
N LEU A 5 -18.20 2.84 -0.89
CA LEU A 5 -16.94 2.62 -0.16
C LEU A 5 -16.07 3.87 -0.29
N LYS A 6 -15.70 4.47 0.83
CA LYS A 6 -15.01 5.77 0.86
C LYS A 6 -13.60 5.72 1.41
N ASN A 7 -13.15 4.56 1.89
CA ASN A 7 -11.79 4.42 2.35
C ASN A 7 -10.84 4.19 1.17
N VAL A 8 -9.63 4.66 1.32
CA VAL A 8 -8.58 4.56 0.30
C VAL A 8 -7.37 3.85 0.90
N ALA A 9 -6.80 2.94 0.14
CA ALA A 9 -5.54 2.29 0.49
C ALA A 9 -4.39 2.83 -0.36
N TYR A 10 -3.30 3.18 0.29
CA TYR A 10 -2.04 3.57 -0.33
C TYR A 10 -1.02 2.46 -0.10
N ILE A 11 -0.60 1.81 -1.17
CA ILE A 11 0.17 0.58 -1.10
C ILE A 11 1.60 0.81 -1.58
N ASP A 12 2.54 0.67 -0.64
CA ASP A 12 3.96 0.50 -0.95
C ASP A 12 4.17 -0.91 -1.50
N ASN A 13 4.09 -1.04 -2.82
CA ASN A 13 4.02 -2.35 -3.46
C ASN A 13 5.32 -3.16 -3.33
N THR A 14 6.46 -2.51 -3.41
CA THR A 14 7.76 -3.19 -3.23
C THR A 14 7.86 -3.76 -1.82
N ASN A 15 7.47 -3.00 -0.81
CA ASN A 15 7.47 -3.45 0.58
C ASN A 15 6.44 -4.57 0.81
N LEU A 16 5.25 -4.46 0.23
CA LEU A 16 4.22 -5.51 0.32
C LEU A 16 4.72 -6.83 -0.26
N HIS A 17 5.22 -6.82 -1.49
CA HIS A 17 5.68 -8.01 -2.19
C HIS A 17 6.86 -8.66 -1.47
N LYS A 18 7.93 -7.91 -1.26
CA LYS A 18 9.15 -8.41 -0.61
C LYS A 18 8.93 -8.75 0.86
N GLY A 19 8.09 -8.00 1.55
CA GLY A 19 7.79 -8.23 2.95
C GLY A 19 7.05 -9.55 3.16
N CYS A 20 6.02 -9.83 2.38
CA CYS A 20 5.30 -11.11 2.44
C CYS A 20 6.20 -12.28 2.06
N GLU A 21 7.01 -12.14 1.00
CA GLU A 21 7.98 -13.16 0.58
C GLU A 21 8.98 -13.48 1.71
N ALA A 22 9.49 -12.47 2.39
CA ALA A 22 10.40 -12.64 3.52
C ALA A 22 9.72 -13.30 4.75
N GLU A 23 8.41 -13.27 4.84
CA GLU A 23 7.62 -13.96 5.86
C GLU A 23 7.14 -15.36 5.41
N GLY A 24 7.59 -15.82 4.24
CA GLY A 24 7.37 -17.18 3.76
C GLY A 24 6.10 -17.39 2.97
N PHE A 25 5.45 -16.34 2.48
CA PHE A 25 4.27 -16.48 1.62
C PHE A 25 4.25 -15.46 0.48
N ASN A 26 3.60 -15.85 -0.61
CA ASN A 26 3.38 -14.94 -1.74
C ASN A 26 1.99 -14.36 -1.69
N ILE A 27 1.89 -13.03 -1.83
CA ILE A 27 0.61 -12.33 -1.84
C ILE A 27 -0.18 -12.68 -3.11
N ASP A 28 -1.47 -12.94 -2.95
CA ASP A 28 -2.45 -12.99 -4.02
C ASP A 28 -3.15 -11.63 -4.09
N TYR A 29 -2.85 -10.86 -5.12
CA TYR A 29 -3.39 -9.51 -5.24
C TYR A 29 -4.91 -9.46 -5.42
N LYS A 30 -5.52 -10.49 -5.99
CA LYS A 30 -6.99 -10.59 -6.08
C LYS A 30 -7.60 -10.80 -4.71
N LYS A 31 -7.08 -11.75 -3.94
CA LYS A 31 -7.52 -12.02 -2.55
C LYS A 31 -7.27 -10.79 -1.66
N PHE A 32 -6.12 -10.14 -1.82
CA PHE A 32 -5.79 -8.93 -1.06
C PHE A 32 -6.74 -7.77 -1.37
N ARG A 33 -7.08 -7.57 -2.66
CA ARG A 33 -8.06 -6.53 -3.03
C ARG A 33 -9.44 -6.81 -2.41
N THR A 34 -9.87 -8.07 -2.40
CA THR A 34 -11.10 -8.49 -1.74
C THR A 34 -11.05 -8.24 -0.23
N TYR A 35 -9.93 -8.57 0.42
CA TYR A 35 -9.70 -8.29 1.84
C TYR A 35 -9.84 -6.80 2.15
N LEU A 36 -9.19 -5.94 1.38
CA LEU A 36 -9.29 -4.49 1.54
C LEU A 36 -10.73 -3.99 1.42
N LYS A 37 -11.46 -4.49 0.43
CA LYS A 37 -12.86 -4.10 0.19
C LYS A 37 -13.77 -4.56 1.32
N GLU A 38 -13.74 -5.83 1.67
CA GLU A 38 -14.71 -6.44 2.58
C GLU A 38 -14.42 -6.15 4.04
N ARG A 39 -13.15 -6.09 4.44
CA ARG A 39 -12.75 -5.89 5.83
C ARG A 39 -12.52 -4.43 6.20
N LEU A 40 -12.13 -3.61 5.24
CA LEU A 40 -11.71 -2.23 5.49
C LEU A 40 -12.48 -1.18 4.68
N ALA A 41 -13.52 -1.58 3.97
CA ALA A 41 -14.37 -0.71 3.16
C ALA A 41 -13.60 0.13 2.13
N VAL A 42 -12.53 -0.42 1.57
CA VAL A 42 -11.69 0.26 0.59
C VAL A 42 -12.36 0.28 -0.77
N GLY A 43 -12.69 1.48 -1.25
CA GLY A 43 -13.23 1.69 -2.60
C GLY A 43 -12.13 1.89 -3.64
N THR A 44 -11.04 2.56 -3.26
CA THR A 44 -9.90 2.80 -4.15
C THR A 44 -8.62 2.29 -3.50
N ALA A 45 -7.88 1.46 -4.22
CA ALA A 45 -6.59 0.94 -3.77
C ALA A 45 -5.51 1.34 -4.78
N TYR A 46 -4.62 2.24 -4.36
CA TYR A 46 -3.53 2.73 -5.18
C TYR A 46 -2.29 1.86 -5.04
N ILE A 47 -1.71 1.48 -6.18
CA ILE A 47 -0.37 0.90 -6.27
C ILE A 47 0.53 1.91 -6.98
N PHE A 48 1.63 2.26 -6.33
CA PHE A 48 2.65 3.16 -6.86
C PHE A 48 3.78 2.32 -7.46
N ILE A 49 4.11 2.55 -8.72
CA ILE A 49 5.05 1.70 -9.44
C ILE A 49 5.89 2.52 -10.43
N GLY A 50 7.18 2.23 -10.47
CA GLY A 50 8.06 2.76 -11.51
C GLY A 50 7.67 2.17 -12.86
N TYR A 51 7.43 3.01 -13.86
CA TYR A 51 7.11 2.53 -15.20
C TYR A 51 8.33 1.88 -15.86
N VAL A 52 8.17 0.64 -16.27
CA VAL A 52 9.19 -0.13 -17.01
C VAL A 52 8.57 -0.63 -18.31
N PRO A 53 9.07 -0.20 -19.48
CA PRO A 53 8.63 -0.76 -20.76
C PRO A 53 8.76 -2.29 -20.77
N GLY A 54 7.76 -2.97 -21.30
CA GLY A 54 7.68 -4.43 -21.33
C GLY A 54 6.87 -5.05 -20.22
N ASN A 55 6.48 -4.28 -19.20
CA ASN A 55 5.66 -4.76 -18.07
C ASN A 55 4.17 -4.46 -18.21
N GLU A 56 3.70 -4.08 -19.38
CA GLU A 56 2.31 -3.66 -19.63
C GLU A 56 1.29 -4.74 -19.26
N GLU A 57 1.60 -6.01 -19.51
CA GLU A 57 0.76 -7.15 -19.14
C GLU A 57 0.54 -7.24 -17.62
N ARG A 58 1.61 -7.01 -16.85
CA ARG A 58 1.55 -6.97 -15.38
C ARG A 58 0.69 -5.82 -14.89
N TYR A 59 0.83 -4.65 -15.50
CA TYR A 59 0.04 -3.47 -15.14
C TYR A 59 -1.43 -3.69 -15.42
N LYS A 60 -1.75 -4.26 -16.58
CA LYS A 60 -3.12 -4.63 -16.94
C LYS A 60 -3.75 -5.59 -15.92
N LYS A 61 -3.01 -6.60 -15.46
CA LYS A 61 -3.49 -7.53 -14.43
C LYS A 61 -3.82 -6.83 -13.12
N PHE A 62 -3.04 -5.86 -12.67
CA PHE A 62 -3.37 -5.07 -11.50
C PHE A 62 -4.67 -4.28 -11.69
N GLN A 63 -4.83 -3.64 -12.83
CA GLN A 63 -6.04 -2.87 -13.15
C GLN A 63 -7.29 -3.76 -13.19
N GLU A 64 -7.20 -4.92 -13.81
CA GLU A 64 -8.28 -5.91 -13.86
C GLU A 64 -8.68 -6.43 -12.48
N ARG A 65 -7.74 -6.47 -11.55
CA ARG A 65 -7.97 -6.84 -10.14
C ARG A 65 -8.52 -5.71 -9.28
N GLY A 66 -8.75 -4.53 -9.87
CA GLY A 66 -9.37 -3.39 -9.19
C GLY A 66 -8.40 -2.44 -8.49
N TYR A 67 -7.12 -2.46 -8.86
CA TYR A 67 -6.15 -1.48 -8.39
C TYR A 67 -6.07 -0.30 -9.34
N THR A 68 -5.84 0.88 -8.79
CA THR A 68 -5.49 2.08 -9.55
C THR A 68 -3.98 2.25 -9.50
N LEU A 69 -3.34 2.28 -10.68
CA LEU A 69 -1.90 2.42 -10.76
C LEU A 69 -1.50 3.88 -10.89
N ILE A 70 -0.49 4.27 -10.12
CA ILE A 70 0.18 5.57 -10.27
C ILE A 70 1.63 5.30 -10.66
N PHE A 71 1.98 5.73 -11.87
CA PHE A 71 3.29 5.50 -12.44
C PHE A 71 4.24 6.64 -12.12
N LYS A 72 5.46 6.26 -11.75
CA LYS A 72 6.60 7.16 -11.71
C LYS A 72 7.43 6.97 -12.97
N PRO A 73 7.78 8.04 -13.70
CA PRO A 73 8.76 7.94 -14.79
C PRO A 73 10.08 7.40 -14.24
N THR A 74 10.66 6.43 -14.95
CA THR A 74 11.95 5.86 -14.57
C THR A 74 12.96 6.06 -15.70
N LEU A 75 14.21 6.33 -15.30
CA LEU A 75 15.36 6.36 -16.20
C LEU A 75 16.40 5.41 -15.64
N PRO A 76 17.08 4.63 -16.51
CA PRO A 76 18.20 3.83 -16.07
C PRO A 76 19.35 4.75 -15.63
N ASP A 77 20.03 4.38 -14.54
CA ASP A 77 21.25 5.03 -14.12
C ASP A 77 22.46 4.63 -15.01
N ALA A 78 23.65 5.11 -14.68
CA ALA A 78 24.87 4.80 -15.42
C ALA A 78 25.17 3.28 -15.51
N ASP A 79 24.68 2.49 -14.53
CA ASP A 79 24.85 1.04 -14.48
C ASP A 79 23.65 0.29 -15.08
N GLY A 80 22.70 0.99 -15.70
CA GLY A 80 21.48 0.42 -16.26
C GLY A 80 20.42 0.04 -15.25
N LYS A 81 20.59 0.38 -13.96
CA LYS A 81 19.60 0.13 -12.91
C LYS A 81 18.49 1.18 -12.94
N ILE A 82 17.26 0.71 -12.80
CA ILE A 82 16.08 1.57 -12.74
C ILE A 82 15.73 1.81 -11.27
N LYS A 83 15.72 3.09 -10.87
CA LYS A 83 15.25 3.49 -9.54
C LYS A 83 13.73 3.54 -9.54
N GLY A 84 13.10 2.55 -8.90
CA GLY A 84 11.65 2.39 -8.83
C GLY A 84 11.03 2.83 -7.50
N ASN A 85 11.77 3.55 -6.62
CA ASN A 85 11.22 4.02 -5.35
C ASN A 85 10.15 5.09 -5.60
N CYS A 86 8.93 4.85 -5.11
CA CYS A 86 7.76 5.71 -5.27
C CYS A 86 7.28 6.30 -3.94
N ASP A 87 8.11 6.38 -2.91
CA ASP A 87 7.71 6.87 -1.59
C ASP A 87 7.20 8.30 -1.65
N ALA A 88 7.89 9.17 -2.40
CA ALA A 88 7.49 10.56 -2.57
C ALA A 88 6.14 10.68 -3.28
N GLU A 89 5.90 9.90 -4.30
CA GLU A 89 4.64 9.88 -5.06
C GLU A 89 3.48 9.42 -4.18
N LEU A 90 3.70 8.40 -3.34
CA LEU A 90 2.69 7.91 -2.41
C LEU A 90 2.33 8.98 -1.38
N VAL A 91 3.32 9.59 -0.75
CA VAL A 91 3.09 10.64 0.27
C VAL A 91 2.39 11.85 -0.35
N LEU A 92 2.81 12.28 -1.53
CA LEU A 92 2.20 13.41 -2.23
C LEU A 92 0.74 13.12 -2.59
N GLN A 93 0.44 11.94 -3.14
CA GLN A 93 -0.93 11.57 -3.51
C GLN A 93 -1.85 11.53 -2.28
N ALA A 94 -1.41 10.91 -1.21
CA ALA A 94 -2.19 10.83 0.03
C ALA A 94 -2.46 12.22 0.63
N THR A 95 -1.46 13.09 0.61
CA THR A 95 -1.58 14.46 1.12
C THR A 95 -2.52 15.28 0.25
N ARG A 96 -2.39 15.19 -1.07
CA ARG A 96 -3.30 15.84 -2.02
C ARG A 96 -4.73 15.39 -1.79
N ASP A 97 -4.96 14.09 -1.72
CA ASP A 97 -6.29 13.51 -1.52
C ASP A 97 -6.93 13.95 -0.21
N TYR A 98 -6.14 14.15 0.84
CA TYR A 98 -6.62 14.73 2.08
C TYR A 98 -7.19 16.14 1.87
N TYR A 99 -6.43 17.03 1.24
CA TYR A 99 -6.86 18.41 1.02
C TYR A 99 -7.98 18.55 -0.03
N GLU A 100 -8.07 17.61 -0.96
CA GLU A 100 -9.14 17.52 -1.95
C GLU A 100 -10.38 16.75 -1.45
N ASN A 101 -10.34 16.24 -0.22
CA ASN A 101 -11.45 15.54 0.43
C ASN A 101 -11.86 14.23 -0.30
N ASN A 102 -10.89 13.52 -0.83
CA ASN A 102 -11.10 12.33 -1.68
C ASN A 102 -11.28 11.02 -0.92
N PHE A 103 -11.24 11.02 0.41
CA PHE A 103 -11.46 9.83 1.22
C PHE A 103 -12.12 10.15 2.55
N GLU A 104 -12.71 9.14 3.15
CA GLU A 104 -13.19 9.20 4.52
C GLU A 104 -12.08 8.79 5.50
N ARG A 105 -11.48 7.64 5.29
CA ARG A 105 -10.34 7.13 6.08
C ARG A 105 -9.31 6.45 5.18
N VAL A 106 -8.11 6.26 5.71
CA VAL A 106 -6.94 5.80 4.96
C VAL A 106 -6.36 4.54 5.57
N ILE A 107 -6.02 3.61 4.70
CA ILE A 107 -5.20 2.44 5.01
C ILE A 107 -3.83 2.64 4.36
N VAL A 108 -2.76 2.58 5.16
CA VAL A 108 -1.38 2.62 4.65
C VAL A 108 -0.79 1.21 4.71
N VAL A 109 -0.34 0.70 3.59
CA VAL A 109 0.21 -0.66 3.48
C VAL A 109 1.73 -0.56 3.36
N THR A 110 2.41 -0.68 4.47
CA THR A 110 3.88 -0.64 4.57
C THR A 110 4.37 -1.09 5.94
N SER A 111 5.60 -1.53 6.01
CA SER A 111 6.36 -1.74 7.25
C SER A 111 7.56 -0.80 7.36
N ASP A 112 7.72 0.11 6.39
CA ASP A 112 8.86 1.01 6.26
C ASP A 112 8.63 2.29 7.08
N GLY A 113 9.57 2.60 7.96
CA GLY A 113 9.54 3.79 8.82
C GLY A 113 9.63 5.12 8.06
N ASP A 114 10.06 5.13 6.80
CA ASP A 114 10.10 6.33 5.98
C ASP A 114 8.70 6.94 5.77
N PHE A 115 7.65 6.14 5.92
CA PHE A 115 6.25 6.60 5.90
C PHE A 115 5.73 7.10 7.25
N GLY A 116 6.58 7.14 8.28
CA GLY A 116 6.18 7.62 9.61
C GLY A 116 5.58 9.03 9.57
N CYS A 117 6.14 9.93 8.77
CA CYS A 117 5.61 11.29 8.62
C CYS A 117 4.18 11.31 8.06
N LEU A 118 3.87 10.46 7.10
CA LEU A 118 2.51 10.33 6.54
C LEU A 118 1.55 9.75 7.58
N ILE A 119 1.97 8.69 8.26
CA ILE A 119 1.15 8.04 9.31
C ILE A 119 0.82 9.04 10.40
N GLN A 120 1.81 9.79 10.89
CA GLN A 120 1.61 10.83 11.90
C GLN A 120 0.65 11.91 11.41
N PHE A 121 0.83 12.42 10.21
CA PHE A 121 -0.06 13.41 9.60
C PHE A 121 -1.51 12.92 9.57
N LEU A 122 -1.72 11.69 9.12
CA LEU A 122 -3.07 11.10 9.04
C LEU A 122 -3.70 10.87 10.42
N GLN A 123 -2.89 10.50 11.42
CA GLN A 123 -3.35 10.40 12.81
C GLN A 123 -3.78 11.76 13.35
N GLU A 124 -2.98 12.80 13.16
CA GLU A 124 -3.28 14.16 13.63
C GLU A 124 -4.57 14.71 12.98
N LYS A 125 -4.85 14.30 11.75
CA LYS A 125 -6.08 14.68 11.02
C LYS A 125 -7.27 13.77 11.32
N GLY A 126 -7.09 12.74 12.15
CA GLY A 126 -8.15 11.76 12.46
C GLY A 126 -8.58 10.92 11.26
N LYS A 127 -7.70 10.70 10.29
CA LYS A 127 -8.02 10.03 9.03
C LYS A 127 -7.40 8.64 8.88
N LEU A 128 -6.49 8.24 9.74
CA LEU A 128 -5.89 6.91 9.66
C LEU A 128 -6.85 5.85 10.18
N GLU A 129 -7.20 4.88 9.34
CA GLU A 129 -7.95 3.68 9.76
C GLU A 129 -7.02 2.65 10.38
N THR A 130 -6.00 2.25 9.63
CA THR A 130 -5.03 1.26 10.08
C THR A 130 -3.78 1.27 9.19
N VAL A 131 -2.70 0.73 9.72
CA VAL A 131 -1.52 0.34 8.95
C VAL A 131 -1.57 -1.17 8.74
N LEU A 132 -1.34 -1.63 7.52
CA LEU A 132 -1.15 -3.05 7.21
C LEU A 132 0.35 -3.28 7.01
N SER A 133 0.96 -4.00 7.93
CA SER A 133 2.40 -4.32 7.84
C SER A 133 2.61 -5.66 7.15
N PRO A 134 3.35 -5.69 6.03
CA PRO A 134 3.73 -6.96 5.39
C PRO A 134 4.67 -7.81 6.25
N ARG A 135 5.29 -7.21 7.26
CA ARG A 135 6.23 -7.89 8.16
C ARG A 135 5.59 -8.10 9.53
N ARG A 136 6.02 -9.15 10.22
CA ARG A 136 5.63 -9.42 11.61
C ARG A 136 6.07 -8.28 12.55
N VAL A 137 5.54 -8.27 13.77
CA VAL A 137 5.73 -7.18 14.74
C VAL A 137 7.21 -6.82 15.00
N ASN A 138 8.08 -7.81 15.14
CA ASN A 138 9.50 -7.59 15.42
C ASN A 138 10.32 -7.16 14.17
N LYS A 139 9.71 -7.17 12.99
CA LYS A 139 10.32 -6.74 11.73
C LYS A 139 9.68 -5.49 11.13
N CYS A 140 8.59 -5.02 11.71
CA CYS A 140 8.00 -3.73 11.39
C CYS A 140 8.84 -2.61 12.03
N SER A 141 8.98 -1.49 11.33
CA SER A 141 9.78 -0.36 11.80
C SER A 141 9.36 0.13 13.19
N SER A 142 10.34 0.39 14.05
CA SER A 142 10.12 1.01 15.36
C SER A 142 9.56 2.42 15.24
N LEU A 143 9.86 3.14 14.15
CA LEU A 143 9.31 4.48 13.91
C LEU A 143 7.80 4.44 13.75
N ILE A 144 7.26 3.42 13.07
CA ILE A 144 5.81 3.22 12.95
C ILE A 144 5.22 2.82 14.30
N LYS A 145 5.82 1.84 14.98
CA LYS A 145 5.28 1.32 16.25
C LYS A 145 5.24 2.39 17.34
N ARG A 146 6.21 3.31 17.37
CA ARG A 146 6.24 4.43 18.33
C ARG A 146 5.10 5.41 18.17
N LEU A 147 4.53 5.53 16.97
CA LEU A 147 3.34 6.35 16.72
C LEU A 147 2.06 5.71 17.26
N SER A 148 2.13 4.44 17.67
CA SER A 148 1.02 3.66 18.22
C SER A 148 -0.25 3.65 17.33
N PRO A 149 -0.15 3.49 16.01
CA PRO A 149 -1.32 3.32 15.18
C PRO A 149 -1.92 1.94 15.40
N LYS A 150 -3.19 1.77 15.00
CA LYS A 150 -3.72 0.42 14.81
C LYS A 150 -2.93 -0.24 13.67
N ILE A 151 -2.34 -1.39 13.93
CA ILE A 151 -1.57 -2.16 12.94
C ILE A 151 -2.15 -3.57 12.85
N THR A 152 -2.40 -4.02 11.62
CA THR A 152 -2.61 -5.44 11.31
C THR A 152 -1.33 -5.97 10.66
N PHE A 153 -0.76 -7.00 11.24
CA PHE A 153 0.41 -7.67 10.69
C PHE A 153 -0.05 -8.75 9.70
N LEU A 154 0.21 -8.55 8.42
CA LEU A 154 -0.31 -9.43 7.36
C LEU A 154 0.07 -10.91 7.51
N PRO A 155 1.23 -11.28 8.07
CA PRO A 155 1.50 -12.70 8.36
C PRO A 155 0.44 -13.38 9.25
N GLU A 156 -0.22 -12.63 10.14
CA GLU A 156 -1.28 -13.16 11.01
C GLU A 156 -2.58 -13.46 10.27
N VAL A 157 -2.79 -12.84 9.11
CA VAL A 157 -3.98 -13.04 8.26
C VAL A 157 -3.63 -13.67 6.91
N GLN A 158 -2.46 -14.26 6.77
CA GLN A 158 -1.94 -14.77 5.50
C GLN A 158 -2.90 -15.75 4.81
N ASN A 159 -3.66 -16.52 5.56
CA ASN A 159 -4.62 -17.48 4.98
C ASN A 159 -5.71 -16.83 4.13
N LEU A 160 -5.98 -15.53 4.35
CA LEU A 160 -6.97 -14.77 3.60
C LEU A 160 -6.40 -14.12 2.33
N ILE A 161 -5.08 -14.01 2.23
CA ILE A 161 -4.44 -13.16 1.20
C ILE A 161 -3.31 -13.84 0.43
N LYS A 162 -2.89 -15.04 0.84
CA LYS A 162 -1.80 -15.74 0.16
C LYS A 162 -2.26 -16.49 -1.08
N ARG A 163 -1.32 -16.73 -1.99
CA ARG A 163 -1.49 -17.70 -3.07
C ARG A 163 -1.60 -19.12 -2.50
N ASP A 164 -2.40 -19.92 -3.16
CA ASP A 164 -2.54 -21.35 -2.84
C ASP A 164 -1.25 -22.11 -3.17
#